data_c0c9a8a791f046ae76d763f4e6c8292a
#
_entry.id   c0c9a8a791f046ae76d763f4e6c8292a
#
_cell.length_a   1.000
_cell.length_b   1.000
_cell.length_c   1.000
_cell.angle_alpha   90.00
_cell.angle_beta   90.00
_cell.angle_gamma   90.00
#
_symmetry.space_group_name_H-M   'P 1'
#
loop_
_entity.id
_entity.type
_entity.pdbx_description
1 polymer ?
#
loop_
_entity_poly.entity_id
_entity_poly.type
_entity_poly.pdbx_seq_one_letter_code
_entity_poly.pdbx_strand_id
1 'polypeptide(L)'
;MYLYIRYAAMSLFVNYIRNVMYQKFIINQDGVLKFGNVYLHRYLLDKGERCPYGGGLWKIDERRGAIMLYGRSFDFGRPDFDFVRSVDWSFLGGNEHPLLYLPHWPDETEVVPVVASNIKNQ
;
A
#
# COMPACT_ATOMS: atom_id res chain seq x y z
N MET A 1 -4.26 14.44 -35.49
CA MET A 1 -5.36 14.18 -34.54
C MET A 1 -5.42 12.74 -34.09
N TYR A 2 -5.51 11.82 -35.03
CA TYR A 2 -5.59 10.40 -34.68
C TYR A 2 -4.36 9.91 -33.93
N LEU A 3 -3.16 10.27 -34.41
CA LEU A 3 -1.92 9.88 -33.73
C LEU A 3 -1.82 10.46 -32.33
N TYR A 4 -2.27 11.71 -32.16
CA TYR A 4 -2.25 12.34 -30.86
C TYR A 4 -3.17 11.64 -29.87
N ILE A 5 -4.40 11.29 -30.31
CA ILE A 5 -5.35 10.56 -29.45
C ILE A 5 -4.78 9.20 -29.06
N ARG A 6 -4.16 8.50 -30.01
CA ARG A 6 -3.55 7.20 -29.75
C ARG A 6 -2.39 7.31 -28.77
N TYR A 7 -1.57 8.34 -28.92
CA TYR A 7 -0.48 8.59 -28.00
C TYR A 7 -0.99 8.86 -26.58
N ALA A 8 -2.02 9.69 -26.47
CA ALA A 8 -2.61 9.99 -25.18
C ALA A 8 -3.19 8.75 -24.50
N ALA A 9 -3.86 7.90 -25.27
CA ALA A 9 -4.42 6.66 -24.75
C ALA A 9 -3.33 5.71 -24.25
N MET A 10 -2.24 5.58 -24.99
CA MET A 10 -1.10 4.77 -24.57
C MET A 10 -0.43 5.35 -23.32
N SER A 11 -0.31 6.67 -23.25
CA SER A 11 0.26 7.33 -22.08
C SER A 11 -0.60 7.08 -20.83
N LEU A 12 -1.93 7.15 -20.95
CA LEU A 12 -2.83 6.85 -19.84
C LEU A 12 -2.72 5.40 -19.40
N PHE A 13 -2.60 4.49 -20.36
CA PHE A 13 -2.45 3.06 -20.06
C PHE A 13 -1.13 2.80 -19.32
N VAL A 14 -0.04 3.38 -19.80
CA VAL A 14 1.27 3.25 -19.16
C VAL A 14 1.23 3.83 -17.75
N ASN A 15 0.61 5.00 -17.57
CA ASN A 15 0.48 5.61 -16.25
C ASN A 15 -0.36 4.76 -15.31
N TYR A 16 -1.43 4.15 -15.81
CA TYR A 16 -2.26 3.25 -15.01
C TYR A 16 -1.43 2.06 -14.51
N ILE A 17 -0.71 1.39 -15.41
CA ILE A 17 0.13 0.25 -15.05
C ILE A 17 1.20 0.68 -14.04
N ARG A 18 1.84 1.83 -14.28
CA ARG A 18 2.87 2.35 -13.41
C ARG A 18 2.33 2.60 -12.01
N ASN A 19 1.15 3.22 -11.90
CA ASN A 19 0.53 3.48 -10.60
C ASN A 19 0.22 2.19 -9.86
N VAL A 20 -0.35 1.19 -10.54
CA VAL A 20 -0.65 -0.09 -9.92
C VAL A 20 0.63 -0.79 -9.47
N MET A 21 1.68 -0.78 -10.30
CA MET A 21 2.94 -1.45 -10.00
C MET A 21 3.71 -0.79 -8.87
N TYR A 22 3.54 0.51 -8.67
CA TYR A 22 4.35 1.28 -7.71
C TYR A 22 3.57 1.67 -6.47
N GLN A 23 2.38 1.15 -6.28
CA GLN A 23 1.61 1.36 -5.06
C GLN A 23 2.17 0.48 -3.95
N LYS A 24 3.10 1.04 -3.21
CA LYS A 24 3.87 0.32 -2.19
C LYS A 24 3.56 0.88 -0.81
N PHE A 25 3.74 0.04 0.21
CA PHE A 25 3.67 0.48 1.59
C PHE A 25 4.80 -0.13 2.39
N ILE A 26 5.11 0.51 3.50
CA ILE A 26 6.05 0.01 4.51
C ILE A 26 5.44 0.20 5.90
N ILE A 27 6.01 -0.50 6.85
CA ILE A 27 5.74 -0.32 8.28
C ILE A 27 7.07 0.09 8.91
N ASN A 28 7.16 1.32 9.39
CA ASN A 28 8.42 1.81 9.96
C ASN A 28 8.66 1.27 11.37
N GLN A 29 9.75 1.67 12.00
CA GLN A 29 10.13 1.18 13.32
C GLN A 29 9.12 1.54 14.41
N ASP A 30 8.32 2.55 14.20
CA ASP A 30 7.29 2.98 15.14
C ASP A 30 5.93 2.33 14.89
N GLY A 31 5.87 1.41 13.94
CA GLY A 31 4.61 0.74 13.58
C GLY A 31 3.69 1.59 12.73
N VAL A 32 4.21 2.62 12.08
CA VAL A 32 3.41 3.50 11.23
C VAL A 32 3.42 2.97 9.81
N LEU A 33 2.24 2.81 9.24
CA LEU A 33 2.07 2.47 7.82
C LEU A 33 2.30 3.72 6.98
N LYS A 34 3.18 3.59 6.00
CA LYS A 34 3.49 4.66 5.04
C LYS A 34 3.23 4.14 3.65
N PHE A 35 2.47 4.89 2.88
CA PHE A 35 2.00 4.51 1.55
C PHE A 35 2.52 5.49 0.52
N GLY A 36 2.72 5.00 -0.70
CA GLY A 36 3.03 5.89 -1.80
C GLY A 36 3.19 5.17 -3.11
N ASN A 37 3.30 5.95 -4.18
CA ASN A 37 3.63 5.49 -5.52
C ASN A 37 5.12 5.70 -5.74
N VAL A 38 5.93 4.73 -5.34
CA VAL A 38 7.38 4.84 -5.41
C VAL A 38 7.97 3.64 -6.13
N TYR A 39 9.12 3.84 -6.75
CA TYR A 39 9.80 2.77 -7.46
C TYR A 39 10.36 1.71 -6.51
N LEU A 40 10.89 2.12 -5.36
CA LEU A 40 11.43 1.23 -4.36
C LEU A 40 10.81 1.54 -3.00
N HIS A 41 10.59 0.50 -2.20
CA HIS A 41 10.01 0.65 -0.86
C HIS A 41 10.81 1.60 0.02
N ARG A 42 12.14 1.57 -0.09
CA ARG A 42 13.01 2.43 0.72
C ARG A 42 12.79 3.92 0.49
N TYR A 43 12.18 4.30 -0.64
CA TYR A 43 11.88 5.71 -0.91
C TYR A 43 10.72 6.24 -0.06
N LEU A 44 10.01 5.36 0.64
CA LEU A 44 8.97 5.76 1.59
C LEU A 44 9.54 6.13 2.96
N LEU A 45 10.80 5.82 3.22
CA LEU A 45 11.43 6.12 4.50
C LEU A 45 11.97 7.55 4.50
N ASP A 46 11.71 8.27 5.59
CA ASP A 46 12.36 9.54 5.86
C ASP A 46 13.77 9.29 6.37
N LYS A 47 14.57 10.36 6.37
CA LYS A 47 15.95 10.27 6.86
C LYS A 47 15.98 9.73 8.29
N GLY A 48 16.75 8.67 8.50
CA GLY A 48 16.90 8.06 9.82
C GLY A 48 15.83 7.04 10.16
N GLU A 49 14.79 6.88 9.36
CA GLU A 49 13.79 5.85 9.58
C GLU A 49 14.30 4.48 9.16
N ARG A 50 13.76 3.46 9.82
CA ARG A 50 14.03 2.06 9.52
C ARG A 50 12.71 1.34 9.26
N CYS A 51 12.81 0.17 8.62
CA CYS A 51 11.63 -0.62 8.27
C CYS A 51 11.82 -2.08 8.72
N PRO A 52 11.82 -2.34 10.04
CA PRO A 52 12.01 -3.70 10.54
C PRO A 52 10.80 -4.60 10.34
N TYR A 53 9.62 -4.03 10.07
CA TYR A 53 8.37 -4.78 10.01
C TYR A 53 7.90 -5.01 8.58
N GLY A 54 8.75 -4.75 7.60
CA GLY A 54 8.46 -5.11 6.22
C GLY A 54 7.52 -4.16 5.52
N GLY A 55 7.00 -4.63 4.41
CA GLY A 55 6.10 -3.87 3.57
C GLY A 55 5.51 -4.72 2.47
N GLY A 56 4.85 -4.07 1.55
CA GLY A 56 4.22 -4.77 0.44
C GLY A 56 3.63 -3.80 -0.57
N LEU A 57 2.54 -4.24 -1.17
CA LEU A 57 1.82 -3.50 -2.20
C LEU A 57 0.41 -3.20 -1.69
N TRP A 58 -0.19 -2.16 -2.22
CA TRP A 58 -1.57 -1.82 -1.89
C TRP A 58 -2.36 -1.52 -3.15
N LYS A 59 -3.65 -1.76 -3.08
CA LYS A 59 -4.60 -1.40 -4.13
C LYS A 59 -5.93 -1.05 -3.48
N ILE A 60 -6.74 -0.28 -4.20
CA ILE A 60 -8.10 0.00 -3.77
C ILE A 60 -8.99 -1.11 -4.33
N ASP A 61 -9.72 -1.77 -3.45
CA ASP A 61 -10.71 -2.77 -3.83
C ASP A 61 -12.09 -2.11 -3.75
N GLU A 62 -12.61 -1.73 -4.90
CA GLU A 62 -13.89 -1.02 -4.97
C GLU A 62 -15.06 -1.91 -4.57
N ARG A 63 -14.96 -3.22 -4.82
CA ARG A 63 -16.03 -4.15 -4.46
C ARG A 63 -16.23 -4.23 -2.96
N ARG A 64 -15.12 -4.21 -2.22
CA ARG A 64 -15.16 -4.28 -0.75
C ARG A 64 -15.16 -2.90 -0.11
N GLY A 65 -14.96 -1.84 -0.90
CA GLY A 65 -14.79 -0.50 -0.34
C GLY A 65 -13.60 -0.41 0.60
N ALA A 66 -12.53 -1.12 0.28
CA ALA A 66 -11.41 -1.31 1.19
C ALA A 66 -10.08 -1.03 0.49
N ILE A 67 -9.04 -0.80 1.30
CA ILE A 67 -7.67 -0.82 0.81
C ILE A 67 -7.11 -2.20 1.07
N MET A 68 -6.67 -2.84 0.00
CA MET A 68 -6.14 -4.18 0.05
C MET A 68 -4.63 -4.13 0.09
N LEU A 69 -4.04 -4.73 1.12
CA LEU A 69 -2.60 -4.86 1.28
C LEU A 69 -2.21 -6.30 0.93
N TYR A 70 -1.12 -6.46 0.16
CA TYR A 70 -0.71 -7.77 -0.31
C TYR A 70 0.77 -7.79 -0.64
N GLY A 71 1.29 -8.98 -0.92
CA GLY A 71 2.66 -9.12 -1.38
C GLY A 71 3.69 -8.84 -0.31
N ARG A 72 4.87 -8.48 -0.74
CA ARG A 72 6.00 -8.21 0.15
C ARG A 72 6.89 -7.14 -0.43
N SER A 73 7.69 -6.52 0.42
CA SER A 73 8.76 -5.62 -0.02
C SER A 73 9.95 -6.44 -0.45
N PHE A 74 10.52 -6.11 -1.59
CA PHE A 74 11.79 -6.70 -2.01
C PHE A 74 12.91 -6.30 -1.05
N ASP A 75 12.90 -5.05 -0.58
CA ASP A 75 13.94 -4.53 0.30
C ASP A 75 13.79 -5.00 1.75
N PHE A 76 12.55 -5.13 2.24
CA PHE A 76 12.28 -5.25 3.68
C PHE A 76 11.50 -6.51 4.07
N GLY A 77 11.11 -7.33 3.10
CA GLY A 77 10.41 -8.58 3.37
C GLY A 77 8.91 -8.42 3.57
N ARG A 78 8.30 -9.47 4.09
CA ARG A 78 6.85 -9.54 4.29
C ARG A 78 6.41 -8.57 5.39
N PRO A 79 5.21 -8.00 5.28
CA PRO A 79 4.73 -7.11 6.31
C PRO A 79 4.37 -7.87 7.59
N ASP A 80 4.70 -7.26 8.72
CA ASP A 80 4.28 -7.71 10.05
C ASP A 80 3.37 -6.63 10.62
N PHE A 81 2.09 -6.93 10.74
CA PHE A 81 1.09 -5.97 11.15
C PHE A 81 0.88 -5.90 12.68
N ASP A 82 1.57 -6.70 13.45
CA ASP A 82 1.38 -6.75 14.90
C ASP A 82 1.73 -5.43 15.59
N PHE A 83 2.57 -4.64 14.95
CA PHE A 83 3.08 -3.38 15.51
C PHE A 83 2.46 -2.14 14.90
N VAL A 84 1.44 -2.30 14.08
CA VAL A 84 0.81 -1.15 13.42
C VAL A 84 0.15 -0.25 14.47
N ARG A 85 0.48 1.03 14.44
CA ARG A 85 -0.01 2.02 15.40
C ARG A 85 -0.94 3.06 14.78
N SER A 86 -0.64 3.45 13.55
CA SER A 86 -1.45 4.46 12.90
C SER A 86 -1.45 4.26 11.40
N VAL A 87 -2.48 4.77 10.77
CA VAL A 87 -2.64 4.75 9.33
C VAL A 87 -2.93 6.17 8.88
N ASP A 88 -2.19 6.63 7.90
CA ASP A 88 -2.46 7.92 7.28
C ASP A 88 -3.29 7.69 6.01
N TRP A 89 -4.52 8.15 6.07
CA TRP A 89 -5.47 8.03 4.98
C TRP A 89 -5.54 9.26 4.09
N SER A 90 -4.77 10.31 4.39
CA SER A 90 -4.92 11.61 3.74
C SER A 90 -4.80 11.54 2.23
N PHE A 91 -3.93 10.68 1.72
CA PHE A 91 -3.70 10.54 0.28
C PHE A 91 -4.86 9.85 -0.46
N LEU A 92 -5.77 9.24 0.27
CA LEU A 92 -6.95 8.59 -0.31
C LEU A 92 -8.22 9.43 -0.15
N GLY A 93 -8.11 10.63 0.40
CA GLY A 93 -9.23 11.54 0.51
C GLY A 93 -10.25 11.19 1.58
N GLY A 94 -9.93 10.28 2.51
CA GLY A 94 -10.85 9.95 3.57
C GLY A 94 -10.33 8.85 4.50
N ASN A 95 -10.99 8.72 5.65
CA ASN A 95 -10.53 7.86 6.74
C ASN A 95 -11.41 6.62 6.93
N GLU A 96 -12.26 6.31 5.95
CA GLU A 96 -13.34 5.35 6.20
C GLU A 96 -13.13 4.01 5.51
N HIS A 97 -12.02 3.83 4.83
CA HIS A 97 -11.75 2.57 4.15
C HIS A 97 -11.08 1.59 5.10
N PRO A 98 -11.65 0.41 5.31
CA PRO A 98 -10.96 -0.61 6.09
C PRO A 98 -9.69 -1.05 5.38
N LEU A 99 -8.69 -1.43 6.19
CA LEU A 99 -7.49 -2.07 5.69
C LEU A 99 -7.67 -3.59 5.76
N LEU A 100 -7.49 -4.24 4.63
CA LEU A 100 -7.56 -5.69 4.54
C LEU A 100 -6.24 -6.21 4.00
N TYR A 101 -5.83 -7.39 4.45
CA TYR A 101 -4.58 -8.01 4.03
C TYR A 101 -4.85 -9.37 3.40
N LEU A 102 -4.12 -9.66 2.33
CA LEU A 102 -4.13 -10.96 1.67
C LEU A 102 -2.87 -11.72 2.04
N PRO A 103 -2.91 -12.57 3.08
CA PRO A 103 -1.70 -13.26 3.54
C PRO A 103 -1.15 -14.25 2.53
N HIS A 104 -1.98 -14.79 1.65
CA HIS A 104 -1.61 -15.80 0.68
C HIS A 104 -1.71 -15.30 -0.76
N TRP A 105 -1.50 -13.99 -0.95
CA TRP A 105 -1.51 -13.46 -2.30
C TRP A 105 -0.57 -14.28 -3.21
N PRO A 106 -0.96 -14.60 -4.46
CA PRO A 106 -2.13 -14.10 -5.18
C PRO A 106 -3.47 -14.79 -4.90
N ASP A 107 -3.51 -15.75 -3.98
CA ASP A 107 -4.77 -16.37 -3.58
C ASP A 107 -5.56 -15.41 -2.71
N GLU A 108 -6.74 -15.02 -3.18
CA GLU A 108 -7.61 -14.05 -2.50
C GLU A 108 -8.71 -14.72 -1.68
N THR A 109 -8.60 -16.01 -1.39
CA THR A 109 -9.64 -16.72 -0.63
C THR A 109 -9.65 -16.35 0.84
N GLU A 110 -8.52 -15.91 1.39
CA GLU A 110 -8.44 -15.48 2.77
C GLU A 110 -8.12 -13.98 2.84
N VAL A 111 -8.95 -13.24 3.56
CA VAL A 111 -8.79 -11.80 3.76
C VAL A 111 -8.80 -11.54 5.26
N VAL A 112 -7.78 -10.86 5.76
CA VAL A 112 -7.61 -10.60 7.19
C VAL A 112 -7.67 -9.09 7.43
N PRO A 113 -8.53 -8.61 8.33
CA PRO A 113 -8.52 -7.20 8.70
C PRO A 113 -7.21 -6.81 9.38
N VAL A 114 -6.68 -5.64 9.00
CA VAL A 114 -5.52 -5.05 9.66
C VAL A 114 -6.04 -4.09 10.73
N VAL A 115 -5.64 -4.32 11.97
CA VAL A 115 -6.08 -3.52 13.10
C VAL A 115 -4.87 -2.83 13.69
N ALA A 116 -4.96 -1.51 13.81
CA ALA A 116 -3.93 -0.75 14.49
C ALA A 116 -3.98 -1.05 15.98
N SER A 117 -3.00 -1.81 16.47
CA SER A 117 -3.06 -2.43 17.79
C SER A 117 -3.09 -1.44 18.96
N ASN A 118 -2.66 -0.20 18.74
CA ASN A 118 -2.57 0.79 19.81
C ASN A 118 -3.65 1.86 19.79
N ILE A 119 -4.55 1.84 18.82
CA ILE A 119 -5.56 2.88 18.71
C ILE A 119 -6.47 2.88 19.93
N LYS A 120 -6.87 1.71 20.38
CA LYS A 120 -7.82 1.59 21.50
C LYS A 120 -7.21 1.78 22.88
N ASN A 121 -5.91 1.99 22.96
CA ASN A 121 -5.23 2.24 24.23
C ASN A 121 -4.91 3.72 24.45
N GLN A 122 -5.44 4.55 23.60
CA GLN A 122 -5.18 5.99 23.67
C GLN A 122 -6.40 6.78 24.15
#